data_fb166b1faacf990c01f298ae808bab19
#
_entry.id   fb166b1faacf990c01f298ae808bab19
#
_cell.length_a   1.000
_cell.length_b   1.000
_cell.length_c   1.000
_cell.angle_alpha   90.00
_cell.angle_beta   90.00
_cell.angle_gamma   90.00
#
_symmetry.space_group_name_H-M   'P 1'
#
loop_
_entity.id
_entity.type
_entity.pdbx_description
1 polymer ?
#
loop_
_entity_poly.entity_id
_entity_poly.type
_entity_poly.pdbx_seq_one_letter_code
_entity_poly.pdbx_strand_id
1 'polypeptide(L)'
;MEILNNYIHFLNSLLINQNIFIPDPFIIPVFFIIHVLLIFILYFFYKKSQKRWRIKASFKYLKKIESITGENEFQLTIGYLRKIDPFIFEEMILSRLKLQGYKIYRNKRYTGDGGIDGKFKYNGKLYYIQAKRYKSYITKSHVINFDNLIKNKKVKGLFVHTGKTGKGSKDVENKNMTFLSGKNMILFLKNKKNIKDII
;
A
#
# COMPACT_ATOMS: atom_id res chain seq x y z
N MET A 1 15.46 -27.37 22.85
CA MET A 1 15.24 -27.79 24.24
C MET A 1 16.04 -26.94 25.24
N GLU A 2 17.29 -26.63 24.96
CA GLU A 2 18.18 -25.82 25.85
C GLU A 2 17.66 -24.39 26.15
N ILE A 3 17.14 -23.68 25.13
CA ILE A 3 16.57 -22.34 25.30
C ILE A 3 15.33 -22.35 26.20
N LEU A 4 14.51 -23.38 26.09
CA LEU A 4 13.33 -23.53 26.94
C LEU A 4 13.70 -23.82 28.40
N ASN A 5 14.73 -24.66 28.62
CA ASN A 5 15.25 -24.93 29.96
C ASN A 5 15.88 -23.69 30.60
N ASN A 6 16.62 -22.88 29.86
CA ASN A 6 17.19 -21.64 30.34
C ASN A 6 16.12 -20.60 30.72
N TYR A 7 15.04 -20.53 29.93
CA TYR A 7 13.91 -19.65 30.24
C TYR A 7 13.13 -20.14 31.48
N ILE A 8 12.94 -21.43 31.62
CA ILE A 8 12.33 -22.04 32.83
C ILE A 8 13.19 -21.75 34.08
N HIS A 9 14.52 -21.89 33.96
CA HIS A 9 15.45 -21.59 35.04
C HIS A 9 15.42 -20.12 35.46
N PHE A 10 15.34 -19.20 34.47
CA PHE A 10 15.20 -17.76 34.71
C PHE A 10 13.88 -17.43 35.42
N LEU A 11 12.75 -17.98 34.96
CA LEU A 11 11.45 -17.79 35.60
C LEU A 11 11.43 -18.37 37.03
N ASN A 12 12.00 -19.54 37.22
CA ASN A 12 12.11 -20.14 38.56
C ASN A 12 13.00 -19.31 39.49
N SER A 13 14.10 -18.70 39.02
CA SER A 13 14.93 -17.82 39.83
C SER A 13 14.23 -16.53 40.24
N LEU A 14 13.37 -15.98 39.38
CA LEU A 14 12.54 -14.81 39.72
C LEU A 14 11.44 -15.13 40.73
N LEU A 15 10.94 -16.35 40.77
CA LEU A 15 9.83 -16.79 41.60
C LEU A 15 10.29 -17.32 42.96
N ILE A 16 11.46 -17.97 43.02
CA ILE A 16 12.09 -18.45 44.27
C ILE A 16 12.42 -17.26 45.22
N ASN A 17 12.79 -16.10 44.67
CA ASN A 17 13.08 -14.90 45.46
C ASN A 17 11.82 -14.25 46.07
N GLN A 18 10.62 -14.72 45.74
CA GLN A 18 9.35 -14.18 46.28
C GLN A 18 8.51 -15.19 47.07
N ASN A 19 9.05 -16.38 47.43
CA ASN A 19 8.30 -17.45 48.08
C ASN A 19 6.98 -17.85 47.39
N ILE A 20 6.91 -17.65 46.07
CA ILE A 20 5.73 -18.05 45.29
C ILE A 20 5.95 -19.47 44.82
N PHE A 21 5.30 -20.42 45.49
CA PHE A 21 5.25 -21.82 45.09
C PHE A 21 4.43 -21.96 43.81
N ILE A 22 5.05 -22.41 42.70
CA ILE A 22 4.32 -22.79 41.50
C ILE A 22 4.15 -24.29 41.47
N PRO A 23 2.95 -24.80 41.77
CA PRO A 23 2.77 -26.23 41.97
C PRO A 23 2.53 -27.04 40.70
N ASP A 24 2.48 -26.44 39.47
CA ASP A 24 1.91 -27.20 38.35
C ASP A 24 2.64 -26.98 37.02
N PRO A 25 3.11 -28.06 36.32
CA PRO A 25 3.71 -27.99 35.00
C PRO A 25 2.78 -27.42 33.91
N PHE A 26 1.47 -27.30 34.17
CA PHE A 26 0.49 -26.69 33.25
C PHE A 26 0.51 -25.15 33.25
N ILE A 27 1.02 -24.50 34.27
CA ILE A 27 1.03 -23.03 34.40
C ILE A 27 2.02 -22.39 33.37
N ILE A 28 3.18 -22.99 33.18
CA ILE A 28 4.21 -22.49 32.24
C ILE A 28 3.72 -22.44 30.81
N PRO A 29 3.11 -23.51 30.25
CA PRO A 29 2.52 -23.45 28.91
C PRO A 29 1.41 -22.40 28.76
N VAL A 30 0.59 -22.21 29.79
CA VAL A 30 -0.48 -21.20 29.78
C VAL A 30 0.09 -19.78 29.70
N PHE A 31 1.11 -19.45 30.51
CA PHE A 31 1.79 -18.18 30.43
C PHE A 31 2.43 -17.94 29.05
N PHE A 32 3.06 -18.96 28.47
CA PHE A 32 3.63 -18.86 27.11
C PHE A 32 2.56 -18.58 26.06
N ILE A 33 1.42 -19.26 26.11
CA ILE A 33 0.29 -19.05 25.20
C ILE A 33 -0.24 -17.60 25.34
N ILE A 34 -0.40 -17.11 26.56
CA ILE A 34 -0.86 -15.73 26.83
C ILE A 34 0.11 -14.72 26.23
N HIS A 35 1.43 -14.90 26.38
CA HIS A 35 2.43 -14.00 25.80
C HIS A 35 2.41 -14.02 24.26
N VAL A 36 2.29 -15.19 23.66
CA VAL A 36 2.17 -15.31 22.18
C VAL A 36 0.90 -14.61 21.68
N LEU A 37 -0.23 -14.78 22.37
CA LEU A 37 -1.48 -14.08 22.05
C LEU A 37 -1.34 -12.57 22.20
N LEU A 38 -0.68 -12.09 23.25
CA LEU A 38 -0.44 -10.67 23.47
C LEU A 38 0.42 -10.07 22.36
N ILE A 39 1.52 -10.75 21.97
CA ILE A 39 2.38 -10.34 20.85
C ILE A 39 1.57 -10.28 19.56
N PHE A 40 0.72 -11.27 19.29
CA PHE A 40 -0.14 -11.31 18.12
C PHE A 40 -1.16 -10.14 18.10
N ILE A 41 -1.76 -9.83 19.24
CA ILE A 41 -2.67 -8.70 19.41
C ILE A 41 -1.95 -7.38 19.14
N LEU A 42 -0.78 -7.17 19.77
CA LEU A 42 0.06 -5.97 19.59
C LEU A 42 0.49 -5.81 18.11
N TYR A 43 0.89 -6.89 17.45
CA TYR A 43 1.23 -6.89 16.04
C TYR A 43 0.04 -6.50 15.15
N PHE A 44 -1.15 -6.99 15.46
CA PHE A 44 -2.37 -6.64 14.72
C PHE A 44 -2.71 -5.14 14.88
N PHE A 45 -2.63 -4.59 16.09
CA PHE A 45 -2.84 -3.17 16.36
C PHE A 45 -1.76 -2.31 15.68
N TYR A 46 -0.50 -2.72 15.70
CA TYR A 46 0.59 -2.06 15.00
C TYR A 46 0.32 -1.97 13.49
N LYS A 47 -0.03 -3.08 12.84
CA LYS A 47 -0.40 -3.09 11.40
C LYS A 47 -1.56 -2.17 11.07
N LYS A 48 -2.61 -2.16 11.90
CA LYS A 48 -3.77 -1.28 11.73
C LYS A 48 -3.40 0.20 11.89
N SER A 49 -2.52 0.51 12.83
CA SER A 49 -1.98 1.86 13.06
C SER A 49 -1.18 2.34 11.86
N GLN A 50 -0.28 1.52 11.32
CA GLN A 50 0.53 1.84 10.13
C GLN A 50 -0.33 2.17 8.91
N LYS A 51 -1.39 1.41 8.67
CA LYS A 51 -2.32 1.69 7.56
C LYS A 51 -3.03 3.03 7.74
N ARG A 52 -3.53 3.33 8.93
CA ARG A 52 -4.16 4.61 9.24
C ARG A 52 -3.20 5.78 9.05
N TRP A 53 -1.95 5.61 9.49
CA TRP A 53 -0.90 6.61 9.32
C TRP A 53 -0.63 6.89 7.83
N ARG A 54 -0.47 5.85 6.98
CA ARG A 54 -0.25 6.00 5.53
C ARG A 54 -1.40 6.73 4.85
N ILE A 55 -2.64 6.43 5.23
CA ILE A 55 -3.81 7.15 4.72
C ILE A 55 -3.75 8.63 5.14
N LYS A 56 -3.47 8.95 6.40
CA LYS A 56 -3.32 10.34 6.85
C LYS A 56 -2.16 11.04 6.13
N ALA A 57 -1.03 10.38 6.01
CA ALA A 57 0.13 10.86 5.30
C ALA A 57 -0.21 11.18 3.83
N SER A 58 -0.98 10.33 3.14
CA SER A 58 -1.36 10.55 1.75
C SER A 58 -2.06 11.90 1.52
N PHE A 59 -2.95 12.32 2.42
CA PHE A 59 -3.59 13.64 2.35
C PHE A 59 -2.60 14.78 2.57
N LYS A 60 -1.65 14.63 3.50
CA LYS A 60 -0.57 15.61 3.72
C LYS A 60 0.30 15.76 2.46
N TYR A 61 0.66 14.65 1.84
CA TYR A 61 1.45 14.64 0.61
C TYR A 61 0.68 15.21 -0.59
N LEU A 62 -0.63 14.97 -0.70
CA LEU A 62 -1.46 15.60 -1.73
C LEU A 62 -1.47 17.13 -1.58
N LYS A 63 -1.69 17.66 -0.36
CA LYS A 63 -1.60 19.11 -0.10
C LYS A 63 -0.23 19.67 -0.46
N LYS A 64 0.86 18.96 -0.13
CA LYS A 64 2.22 19.37 -0.48
C LYS A 64 2.41 19.43 -2.00
N ILE A 65 1.88 18.46 -2.76
CA ILE A 65 1.94 18.49 -4.22
C ILE A 65 1.12 19.63 -4.80
N GLU A 66 -0.05 19.91 -4.26
CA GLU A 66 -0.89 21.05 -4.67
C GLU A 66 -0.17 22.39 -4.50
N SER A 67 0.66 22.54 -3.48
CA SER A 67 1.44 23.78 -3.23
C SER A 67 2.69 23.95 -4.10
N ILE A 68 3.11 22.93 -4.86
CA ILE A 68 4.24 23.05 -5.79
C ILE A 68 3.73 23.79 -7.04
N THR A 69 4.26 24.98 -7.31
CA THR A 69 3.90 25.83 -8.46
C THR A 69 5.16 26.42 -9.10
N GLY A 70 5.03 27.05 -10.26
CA GLY A 70 6.13 27.73 -10.96
C GLY A 70 6.64 26.96 -12.18
N GLU A 71 7.66 27.49 -12.84
CA GLU A 71 8.17 27.00 -14.13
C GLU A 71 8.63 25.54 -14.08
N ASN A 72 9.22 25.09 -12.97
CA ASN A 72 9.71 23.72 -12.78
C ASN A 72 8.73 22.81 -12.04
N GLU A 73 7.42 23.18 -12.01
CA GLU A 73 6.38 22.45 -11.30
C GLU A 73 6.38 20.94 -11.61
N PHE A 74 6.50 20.60 -12.90
CA PHE A 74 6.50 19.21 -13.35
C PHE A 74 7.68 18.41 -12.79
N GLN A 75 8.90 18.92 -12.96
CA GLN A 75 10.13 18.28 -12.53
C GLN A 75 10.20 18.11 -11.00
N LEU A 76 9.82 19.16 -10.28
CA LEU A 76 9.76 19.15 -8.82
C LEU A 76 8.74 18.13 -8.31
N THR A 77 7.54 18.10 -8.91
CA THR A 77 6.48 17.17 -8.50
C THR A 77 6.88 15.72 -8.79
N ILE A 78 7.38 15.42 -9.98
CA ILE A 78 7.84 14.06 -10.33
C ILE A 78 9.01 13.62 -9.44
N GLY A 79 9.99 14.50 -9.21
CA GLY A 79 11.12 14.25 -8.33
C GLY A 79 10.68 13.95 -6.90
N TYR A 80 9.69 14.68 -6.41
CA TYR A 80 9.09 14.47 -5.11
C TYR A 80 8.34 13.13 -5.03
N LEU A 81 7.48 12.83 -6.00
CA LEU A 81 6.74 11.56 -6.06
C LEU A 81 7.65 10.33 -6.09
N ARG A 82 8.83 10.43 -6.74
CA ARG A 82 9.81 9.35 -6.80
C ARG A 82 10.51 9.06 -5.47
N LYS A 83 10.45 9.97 -4.49
CA LYS A 83 11.06 9.85 -3.16
C LYS A 83 10.09 9.39 -2.08
N ILE A 84 8.78 9.52 -2.30
CA ILE A 84 7.74 9.14 -1.33
C ILE A 84 7.75 7.62 -1.12
N ASP A 85 7.38 7.16 0.09
CA ASP A 85 7.15 5.74 0.36
C ASP A 85 6.16 5.12 -0.66
N PRO A 86 6.43 3.90 -1.20
CA PRO A 86 5.56 3.27 -2.21
C PRO A 86 4.11 3.16 -1.77
N PHE A 87 3.89 2.71 -0.54
CA PHE A 87 2.53 2.51 -0.02
C PHE A 87 1.80 3.84 0.22
N ILE A 88 2.53 4.93 0.52
CA ILE A 88 1.94 6.27 0.59
C ILE A 88 1.54 6.72 -0.81
N PHE A 89 2.36 6.45 -1.85
CA PHE A 89 2.01 6.78 -3.23
C PHE A 89 0.72 6.06 -3.69
N GLU A 90 0.58 4.77 -3.38
CA GLU A 90 -0.65 4.00 -3.62
C GLU A 90 -1.87 4.64 -2.92
N GLU A 91 -1.72 4.99 -1.63
CA GLU A 91 -2.78 5.65 -0.87
C GLU A 91 -3.11 7.06 -1.39
N MET A 92 -2.15 7.78 -1.97
CA MET A 92 -2.41 9.09 -2.59
C MET A 92 -3.36 8.97 -3.79
N ILE A 93 -3.18 7.96 -4.64
CA ILE A 93 -4.08 7.69 -5.77
C ILE A 93 -5.50 7.42 -5.27
N LEU A 94 -5.63 6.52 -4.29
CA LEU A 94 -6.93 6.17 -3.71
C LEU A 94 -7.57 7.36 -2.99
N SER A 95 -6.79 8.14 -2.25
CA SER A 95 -7.28 9.32 -1.54
C SER A 95 -7.74 10.40 -2.49
N ARG A 96 -7.03 10.62 -3.62
CA ARG A 96 -7.47 11.56 -4.65
C ARG A 96 -8.78 11.12 -5.31
N LEU A 97 -8.93 9.84 -5.66
CA LEU A 97 -10.17 9.30 -6.18
C LEU A 97 -11.33 9.50 -5.19
N LYS A 98 -11.08 9.27 -3.89
CA LYS A 98 -12.08 9.51 -2.84
C LYS A 98 -12.48 10.99 -2.76
N LEU A 99 -11.51 11.92 -2.83
CA LEU A 99 -11.78 13.37 -2.84
C LEU A 99 -12.56 13.81 -4.09
N GLN A 100 -12.41 13.11 -5.21
CA GLN A 100 -13.20 13.34 -6.42
C GLN A 100 -14.59 12.66 -6.40
N GLY A 101 -14.98 12.05 -5.25
CA GLY A 101 -16.31 11.47 -5.05
C GLY A 101 -16.46 10.01 -5.49
N TYR A 102 -15.38 9.34 -5.91
CA TYR A 102 -15.49 7.93 -6.34
C TYR A 102 -15.54 6.96 -5.16
N LYS A 103 -16.35 5.90 -5.31
CA LYS A 103 -16.36 4.78 -4.36
C LYS A 103 -15.09 3.96 -4.53
N ILE A 104 -14.24 4.00 -3.52
CA ILE A 104 -12.94 3.30 -3.51
C ILE A 104 -12.97 2.07 -2.59
N TYR A 105 -12.11 1.11 -2.89
CA TYR A 105 -11.89 -0.08 -2.07
C TYR A 105 -10.38 -0.25 -1.87
N ARG A 106 -9.93 -0.03 -0.62
CA ARG A 106 -8.54 -0.25 -0.19
C ARG A 106 -8.33 -1.71 0.12
N ASN A 107 -7.19 -2.25 -0.28
CA ASN A 107 -6.81 -3.61 0.07
C ASN A 107 -6.69 -3.78 1.59
N LYS A 108 -6.99 -4.97 2.09
CA LYS A 108 -6.79 -5.29 3.51
C LYS A 108 -5.30 -5.35 3.86
N ARG A 109 -4.46 -5.83 2.93
CA ARG A 109 -2.99 -5.95 3.04
C ARG A 109 -2.33 -5.19 1.90
N TYR A 110 -1.07 -4.75 2.09
CA TYR A 110 -0.26 -4.11 1.05
C TYR A 110 0.54 -5.09 0.20
N THR A 111 0.59 -6.36 0.57
CA THR A 111 1.34 -7.42 -0.13
C THR A 111 0.47 -8.66 -0.28
N GLY A 112 0.72 -9.42 -1.35
CA GLY A 112 0.01 -10.68 -1.59
C GLY A 112 -1.29 -10.59 -2.40
N ASP A 113 -1.63 -9.39 -2.92
CA ASP A 113 -2.89 -9.15 -3.66
C ASP A 113 -2.72 -9.24 -5.19
N GLY A 114 -1.67 -9.95 -5.67
CA GLY A 114 -1.40 -10.12 -7.10
C GLY A 114 -1.03 -8.82 -7.82
N GLY A 115 -0.53 -7.80 -7.08
CA GLY A 115 -0.12 -6.51 -7.64
C GLY A 115 -1.26 -5.51 -7.81
N ILE A 116 -2.41 -5.73 -7.16
CA ILE A 116 -3.52 -4.76 -7.10
C ILE A 116 -3.32 -3.90 -5.85
N ASP A 117 -3.22 -2.57 -6.02
CA ASP A 117 -2.99 -1.64 -4.90
C ASP A 117 -4.31 -1.03 -4.40
N GLY A 118 -5.38 -1.19 -5.18
CA GLY A 118 -6.72 -0.77 -4.79
C GLY A 118 -7.71 -0.88 -5.93
N LYS A 119 -8.95 -0.47 -5.67
CA LYS A 119 -10.04 -0.53 -6.66
C LYS A 119 -10.95 0.68 -6.51
N PHE A 120 -11.62 1.07 -7.61
CA PHE A 120 -12.68 2.07 -7.56
C PHE A 120 -13.79 1.73 -8.55
N LYS A 121 -14.98 2.31 -8.35
CA LYS A 121 -16.10 2.20 -9.29
C LYS A 121 -16.30 3.50 -10.06
N TYR A 122 -16.50 3.38 -11.38
CA TYR A 122 -16.91 4.47 -12.26
C TYR A 122 -17.90 3.96 -13.32
N ASN A 123 -19.03 4.64 -13.47
CA ASN A 123 -20.11 4.26 -14.37
C ASN A 123 -20.49 2.78 -14.29
N GLY A 124 -20.71 2.28 -13.06
CA GLY A 124 -21.07 0.88 -12.79
C GLY A 124 -19.92 -0.13 -12.99
N LYS A 125 -18.81 0.26 -13.62
CA LYS A 125 -17.67 -0.61 -13.89
C LYS A 125 -16.65 -0.57 -12.76
N LEU A 126 -16.04 -1.72 -12.46
CA LEU A 126 -14.97 -1.86 -11.49
C LEU A 126 -13.61 -1.67 -12.16
N TYR A 127 -12.80 -0.78 -11.61
CA TYR A 127 -11.42 -0.54 -12.03
C TYR A 127 -10.46 -1.06 -10.97
N TYR A 128 -9.47 -1.84 -11.39
CA TYR A 128 -8.33 -2.22 -10.57
C TYR A 128 -7.21 -1.20 -10.76
N ILE A 129 -6.47 -0.92 -9.71
CA ILE A 129 -5.37 0.05 -9.72
C ILE A 129 -4.08 -0.69 -9.42
N GLN A 130 -3.05 -0.45 -10.23
CA GLN A 130 -1.67 -0.74 -9.90
C GLN A 130 -0.86 0.55 -9.98
N ALA A 131 -0.18 0.92 -8.91
CA ALA A 131 0.62 2.13 -8.80
C ALA A 131 2.09 1.80 -8.57
N LYS A 132 2.97 2.26 -9.44
CA LYS A 132 4.39 1.95 -9.35
C LYS A 132 5.27 3.18 -9.52
N ARG A 133 6.25 3.33 -8.64
CA ARG A 133 7.27 4.39 -8.74
C ARG A 133 8.46 3.88 -9.54
N TYR A 134 8.77 4.56 -10.62
CA TYR A 134 9.95 4.31 -11.45
C TYR A 134 10.80 5.56 -11.53
N LYS A 135 12.13 5.39 -11.52
CA LYS A 135 13.08 6.48 -11.78
C LYS A 135 13.29 6.71 -13.29
N SER A 136 13.18 5.66 -14.09
CA SER A 136 13.40 5.63 -15.53
C SER A 136 12.19 5.02 -16.24
N TYR A 137 12.39 4.12 -17.17
CA TYR A 137 11.34 3.43 -17.90
C TYR A 137 10.59 2.43 -17.02
N ILE A 138 9.30 2.23 -17.31
CA ILE A 138 8.51 1.17 -16.68
C ILE A 138 8.92 -0.20 -17.22
N THR A 139 8.79 -1.23 -16.39
CA THR A 139 9.11 -2.61 -16.76
C THR A 139 7.93 -3.22 -17.52
N LYS A 140 8.17 -3.65 -18.77
CA LYS A 140 7.14 -4.23 -19.65
C LYS A 140 6.42 -5.43 -19.00
N SER A 141 7.16 -6.31 -18.31
CA SER A 141 6.57 -7.47 -17.63
C SER A 141 5.53 -7.06 -16.57
N HIS A 142 5.75 -5.97 -15.83
CA HIS A 142 4.76 -5.49 -14.86
C HIS A 142 3.45 -5.06 -15.54
N VAL A 143 3.55 -4.44 -16.72
CA VAL A 143 2.38 -4.01 -17.51
C VAL A 143 1.63 -5.23 -18.02
N ILE A 144 2.35 -6.20 -18.60
CA ILE A 144 1.76 -7.46 -19.12
C ILE A 144 1.06 -8.24 -18.00
N ASN A 145 1.72 -8.37 -16.85
CA ASN A 145 1.14 -9.10 -15.70
C ASN A 145 -0.16 -8.43 -15.21
N PHE A 146 -0.18 -7.10 -15.17
CA PHE A 146 -1.39 -6.38 -14.80
C PHE A 146 -2.49 -6.49 -15.86
N ASP A 147 -2.15 -6.42 -17.16
CA ASP A 147 -3.08 -6.62 -18.25
C ASP A 147 -3.74 -8.01 -18.21
N ASN A 148 -2.92 -9.06 -18.01
CA ASN A 148 -3.42 -10.43 -17.85
C ASN A 148 -4.36 -10.56 -16.64
N LEU A 149 -4.02 -9.91 -15.53
CA LEU A 149 -4.83 -9.93 -14.33
C LEU A 149 -6.20 -9.28 -14.55
N ILE A 150 -6.26 -8.09 -15.16
CA ILE A 150 -7.54 -7.41 -15.43
C ILE A 150 -8.39 -8.15 -16.45
N LYS A 151 -7.76 -8.77 -17.47
CA LYS A 151 -8.44 -9.64 -18.44
C LYS A 151 -9.07 -10.85 -17.76
N ASN A 152 -8.30 -11.57 -16.94
CA ASN A 152 -8.80 -12.74 -16.20
C ASN A 152 -9.95 -12.40 -15.25
N LYS A 153 -9.92 -11.20 -14.64
CA LYS A 153 -10.99 -10.72 -13.75
C LYS A 153 -12.14 -10.02 -14.48
N LYS A 154 -12.05 -9.84 -15.81
CA LYS A 154 -13.04 -9.14 -16.65
C LYS A 154 -13.37 -7.74 -16.13
N VAL A 155 -12.35 -6.98 -15.71
CA VAL A 155 -12.45 -5.62 -15.16
C VAL A 155 -11.62 -4.64 -15.97
N LYS A 156 -11.78 -3.34 -15.69
CA LYS A 156 -10.91 -2.29 -16.22
C LYS A 156 -9.67 -2.13 -15.34
N GLY A 157 -8.59 -1.59 -15.92
CA GLY A 157 -7.33 -1.34 -15.24
C GLY A 157 -6.87 0.11 -15.34
N LEU A 158 -6.34 0.63 -14.23
CA LEU A 158 -5.64 1.90 -14.17
C LEU A 158 -4.20 1.64 -13.70
N PHE A 159 -3.23 1.73 -14.64
CA PHE A 159 -1.82 1.56 -14.34
C PHE A 159 -1.19 2.94 -14.10
N VAL A 160 -0.86 3.25 -12.85
CA VAL A 160 -0.31 4.56 -12.45
C VAL A 160 1.19 4.46 -12.24
N HIS A 161 1.97 5.38 -12.84
CA HIS A 161 3.43 5.33 -12.68
C HIS A 161 4.12 6.69 -12.81
N THR A 162 5.29 6.82 -12.15
CA THR A 162 6.14 8.01 -12.20
C THR A 162 7.25 7.94 -13.25
N GLY A 163 7.34 6.85 -14.00
CA GLY A 163 8.38 6.59 -14.99
C GLY A 163 8.02 7.08 -16.39
N LYS A 164 8.86 6.70 -17.35
CA LYS A 164 8.61 6.90 -18.78
C LYS A 164 7.96 5.64 -19.35
N THR A 165 6.95 5.78 -20.18
CA THR A 165 6.35 4.67 -20.93
C THR A 165 7.18 4.43 -22.18
N GLY A 166 7.90 3.29 -22.25
CA GLY A 166 8.59 2.86 -23.45
C GLY A 166 7.62 2.34 -24.51
N LYS A 167 8.05 2.32 -25.79
CA LYS A 167 7.23 1.85 -26.92
C LYS A 167 6.60 0.48 -26.64
N GLY A 168 7.39 -0.53 -26.28
CA GLY A 168 6.88 -1.88 -26.02
C GLY A 168 5.96 -2.02 -24.81
N SER A 169 5.95 -1.05 -23.87
CA SER A 169 4.98 -1.02 -22.79
C SER A 169 3.70 -0.31 -23.22
N LYS A 170 3.81 0.70 -24.10
CA LYS A 170 2.67 1.41 -24.67
C LYS A 170 1.82 0.50 -25.58
N ASP A 171 2.46 -0.41 -26.30
CA ASP A 171 1.79 -1.38 -27.18
C ASP A 171 0.85 -2.35 -26.41
N VAL A 172 1.02 -2.47 -25.09
CA VAL A 172 0.12 -3.26 -24.21
C VAL A 172 -1.13 -2.48 -23.83
N GLU A 173 -1.12 -1.14 -23.97
CA GLU A 173 -2.30 -0.32 -23.68
C GLU A 173 -3.46 -0.72 -24.61
N ASN A 174 -4.63 -0.87 -24.02
CA ASN A 174 -5.82 -1.30 -24.74
C ASN A 174 -7.09 -0.70 -24.11
N LYS A 175 -8.25 -0.94 -24.72
CA LYS A 175 -9.55 -0.43 -24.23
C LYS A 175 -9.92 -0.82 -22.79
N ASN A 176 -9.21 -1.77 -22.19
CA ASN A 176 -9.45 -2.22 -20.83
C ASN A 176 -8.43 -1.71 -19.82
N MET A 177 -7.28 -1.18 -20.29
CA MET A 177 -6.20 -0.67 -19.44
C MET A 177 -5.81 0.75 -19.87
N THR A 178 -5.82 1.67 -18.93
CA THR A 178 -5.40 3.07 -19.11
C THR A 178 -4.14 3.35 -18.30
N PHE A 179 -3.18 4.04 -18.91
CA PHE A 179 -2.01 4.58 -18.21
C PHE A 179 -2.31 5.95 -17.61
N LEU A 180 -2.00 6.11 -16.33
CA LEU A 180 -1.99 7.40 -15.65
C LEU A 180 -0.55 7.77 -15.28
N SER A 181 0.07 8.64 -16.07
CA SER A 181 1.47 9.02 -15.90
C SER A 181 1.73 10.46 -16.34
N GLY A 182 2.96 10.93 -16.12
CA GLY A 182 3.41 12.24 -16.61
C GLY A 182 2.49 13.39 -16.18
N LYS A 183 2.19 14.29 -17.12
CA LYS A 183 1.38 15.50 -16.90
C LYS A 183 -0.03 15.17 -16.39
N ASN A 184 -0.69 14.15 -16.98
CA ASN A 184 -2.03 13.75 -16.55
C ASN A 184 -2.08 13.27 -15.11
N MET A 185 -1.08 12.50 -14.66
CA MET A 185 -0.97 12.04 -13.26
C MET A 185 -0.78 13.24 -12.31
N ILE A 186 0.05 14.20 -12.66
CA ILE A 186 0.26 15.39 -11.83
C ILE A 186 -1.03 16.22 -11.75
N LEU A 187 -1.68 16.48 -12.87
CA LEU A 187 -2.96 17.21 -12.89
C LEU A 187 -4.04 16.51 -12.07
N PHE A 188 -4.12 15.18 -12.17
CA PHE A 188 -5.02 14.37 -11.36
C PHE A 188 -4.68 14.51 -9.85
N LEU A 189 -3.42 14.31 -9.45
CA LEU A 189 -3.00 14.41 -8.05
C LEU A 189 -3.19 15.82 -7.47
N LYS A 190 -3.03 16.86 -8.28
CA LYS A 190 -3.28 18.25 -7.90
C LYS A 190 -4.75 18.66 -7.94
N ASN A 191 -5.66 17.74 -8.23
CA ASN A 191 -7.09 18.01 -8.43
C ASN A 191 -7.41 19.02 -9.56
N LYS A 192 -6.49 19.18 -10.51
CA LYS A 192 -6.68 20.03 -11.70
C LYS A 192 -7.31 19.28 -12.88
N LYS A 193 -7.45 17.94 -12.78
CA LYS A 193 -8.09 17.07 -13.76
C LYS A 193 -8.83 15.94 -13.06
N ASN A 194 -10.05 15.65 -13.50
CA ASN A 194 -10.83 14.54 -12.96
C ASN A 194 -10.41 13.23 -13.63
N ILE A 195 -10.54 12.10 -12.90
CA ILE A 195 -10.18 10.79 -13.46
C ILE A 195 -11.06 10.42 -14.67
N LYS A 196 -12.33 10.85 -14.69
CA LYS A 196 -13.26 10.63 -15.82
C LYS A 196 -12.77 11.20 -17.14
N ASP A 197 -11.91 12.24 -17.11
CA ASP A 197 -11.35 12.89 -18.27
C ASP A 197 -10.05 12.22 -18.76
N ILE A 198 -9.69 11.09 -18.13
CA ILE A 198 -8.46 10.34 -18.38
C ILE A 198 -8.74 8.91 -18.83
N ILE A 199 -9.82 8.27 -18.32
CA ILE A 199 -10.20 6.86 -18.56
C ILE A 199 -11.29 6.69 -19.58
#